data_6be09249175341e2c1216a2c3fc6dddc
#
_entry.id   6be09249175341e2c1216a2c3fc6dddc
#
_cell.length_a   1.000
_cell.length_b   1.000
_cell.length_c   1.000
_cell.angle_alpha   90.00
_cell.angle_beta   90.00
_cell.angle_gamma   90.00
#
_symmetry.space_group_name_H-M   'P 1'
#
loop_
_entity.id
_entity.type
_entity.pdbx_description
1 polymer ?
#
loop_
_entity_poly.entity_id
_entity_poly.type
_entity_poly.pdbx_seq_one_letter_code
_entity_poly.pdbx_strand_id
1 'polypeptide(L)' 'MGATSEEEYTRMAHEFYLNKKQYQVKVDKEGITRVYDAARNLFGSYNPDGTTRTYFAPTGGQAYFDNQGWAMP' A
#
# COMPACT_ATOMS: atom_id res chain seq x y z
N MET A 1 2.50 10.66 -21.81
CA MET A 1 2.39 9.79 -21.65
C MET A 1 1.41 9.33 -20.85
N GLY A 2 0.78 8.57 -21.24
CA GLY A 2 -0.31 8.15 -20.61
C GLY A 2 -0.10 7.67 -19.26
N ALA A 3 0.96 7.08 -19.10
CA ALA A 3 1.17 6.47 -17.84
C ALA A 3 1.14 7.43 -16.76
N THR A 4 1.19 8.64 -17.10
CA THR A 4 1.18 9.57 -16.05
C THR A 4 -0.18 9.94 -15.67
N SER A 5 -1.16 9.39 -16.29
CA SER A 5 -2.50 9.79 -15.96
C SER A 5 -2.87 9.29 -14.58
N GLU A 6 -3.77 10.03 -13.97
CA GLU A 6 -4.26 9.62 -12.67
C GLU A 6 -5.03 8.32 -12.76
N GLU A 7 -5.65 8.07 -13.88
CA GLU A 7 -6.40 6.84 -14.03
C GLU A 7 -5.50 5.64 -13.97
N GLU A 8 -4.36 5.71 -14.61
CA GLU A 8 -3.46 4.59 -14.60
C GLU A 8 -2.86 4.39 -13.22
N TYR A 9 -2.50 5.48 -12.57
CA TYR A 9 -1.97 5.41 -11.23
C TYR A 9 -3.00 4.78 -10.28
N THR A 10 -4.24 5.21 -10.39
CA THR A 10 -5.29 4.69 -9.54
C THR A 10 -5.52 3.21 -9.80
N ARG A 11 -5.48 2.81 -11.06
CA ARG A 11 -5.68 1.41 -11.40
C ARG A 11 -4.55 0.56 -10.83
N MET A 12 -3.31 1.03 -10.94
CA MET A 12 -2.19 0.28 -10.41
C MET A 12 -2.28 0.12 -8.90
N ALA A 13 -2.68 1.18 -8.22
CA ALA A 13 -2.83 1.10 -6.76
C ALA A 13 -3.93 0.13 -6.38
N HIS A 14 -5.01 0.14 -7.13
CA HIS A 14 -6.11 -0.76 -6.84
C HIS A 14 -5.73 -2.22 -7.10
N GLU A 15 -5.01 -2.48 -8.18
CA GLU A 15 -4.57 -3.82 -8.46
C GLU A 15 -3.60 -4.32 -7.40
N PHE A 16 -2.77 -3.43 -6.89
CA PHE A 16 -1.86 -3.78 -5.81
C PHE A 16 -2.66 -4.24 -4.60
N TYR A 17 -3.73 -3.54 -4.29
CA TYR A 17 -4.59 -3.91 -3.18
C TYR A 17 -5.25 -5.27 -3.44
N LEU A 18 -5.75 -5.50 -4.64
CA LEU A 18 -6.42 -6.74 -4.93
C LEU A 18 -5.48 -7.94 -4.85
N ASN A 19 -4.21 -7.72 -5.10
CA ASN A 19 -3.22 -8.79 -5.06
C ASN A 19 -2.46 -8.81 -3.75
N LYS A 20 -2.97 -8.17 -2.73
CA LYS A 20 -2.22 -7.97 -1.49
C LYS A 20 -1.77 -9.25 -0.83
N LYS A 21 -2.46 -10.35 -1.08
CA LYS A 21 -2.05 -11.61 -0.45
C LYS A 21 -0.67 -12.07 -0.89
N GLN A 22 -0.17 -11.53 -2.00
CA GLN A 22 1.16 -11.88 -2.48
C GLN A 22 2.24 -11.05 -1.81
N TYR A 23 1.87 -10.08 -1.00
CA TYR A 23 2.80 -9.14 -0.43
C TYR A 23 2.66 -9.12 1.09
N GLN A 24 3.39 -8.25 1.75
CA GLN A 24 3.28 -8.12 3.19
C GLN A 24 2.09 -7.21 3.50
N VAL A 25 1.26 -7.61 4.43
CA VAL A 25 0.03 -6.88 4.72
C VAL A 25 -0.08 -6.65 6.21
N LYS A 26 -0.46 -5.45 6.60
CA LYS A 26 -0.79 -5.11 7.98
C LYS A 26 -2.13 -4.40 7.99
N VAL A 27 -2.96 -4.74 8.95
CA VAL A 27 -4.25 -4.06 9.10
C VAL A 27 -4.30 -3.54 10.52
N ASP A 28 -4.51 -2.23 10.67
CA ASP A 28 -4.53 -1.68 12.02
C ASP A 28 -5.94 -1.76 12.60
N LYS A 29 -6.06 -1.30 13.84
CA LYS A 29 -7.34 -1.46 14.51
C LYS A 29 -8.44 -0.60 13.94
N GLU A 30 -8.09 0.35 13.11
CA GLU A 30 -9.09 1.18 12.46
C GLU A 30 -9.48 0.61 11.11
N GLY A 31 -8.92 -0.52 10.74
CA GLY A 31 -9.25 -1.13 9.45
C GLY A 31 -8.43 -0.64 8.28
N ILE A 32 -7.42 0.18 8.53
CA ILE A 32 -6.56 0.64 7.45
C ILE A 32 -5.63 -0.50 7.06
N THR A 33 -5.66 -0.86 5.79
CA THR A 33 -4.81 -1.94 5.27
C THR A 33 -3.55 -1.36 4.67
N ARG A 34 -2.40 -1.87 5.07
CA ARG A 34 -1.13 -1.44 4.52
C ARG A 34 -0.47 -2.62 3.84
N VAL A 35 0.00 -2.41 2.62
CA VAL A 35 0.56 -3.47 1.79
C VAL A 35 1.94 -3.04 1.33
N TYR A 36 2.91 -3.93 1.40
CA TYR A 36 4.26 -3.62 0.96
C TYR A 36 4.83 -4.75 0.12
N ASP A 37 5.37 -4.39 -1.05
CA ASP A 37 6.04 -5.33 -1.94
C ASP A 37 7.54 -5.06 -1.84
N ALA A 38 8.26 -5.89 -1.12
CA ALA A 38 9.67 -5.66 -0.89
C ALA A 38 10.49 -5.79 -2.17
N ALA A 39 10.05 -6.64 -3.08
CA ALA A 39 10.81 -6.83 -4.32
C ALA A 39 10.83 -5.58 -5.17
N ARG A 40 9.73 -4.84 -5.18
CA ARG A 40 9.63 -3.63 -5.99
C ARG A 40 9.67 -2.37 -5.16
N ASN A 41 9.72 -2.51 -3.85
CA ASN A 41 9.71 -1.37 -2.92
C ASN A 41 8.50 -0.49 -3.17
N LEU A 42 7.32 -1.10 -3.16
CA LEU A 42 6.08 -0.37 -3.33
C LEU A 42 5.23 -0.51 -2.09
N PHE A 43 4.67 0.60 -1.66
CA PHE A 43 3.84 0.63 -0.46
C PHE A 43 2.49 1.25 -0.79
N GLY A 44 1.43 0.64 -0.30
CA GLY A 44 0.10 1.20 -0.46
C GLY A 44 -0.67 1.12 0.84
N SER A 45 -1.51 2.11 1.11
CA SER A 45 -2.41 2.02 2.24
C SER A 45 -3.82 2.30 1.76
N TYR A 46 -4.78 1.63 2.38
CA TYR A 46 -6.14 1.62 1.89
C TYR A 46 -7.12 1.75 3.04
N ASN A 47 -8.23 2.42 2.77
CA ASN A 47 -9.29 2.56 3.75
C ASN A 47 -10.03 1.25 3.91
N PRO A 48 -10.83 1.09 4.97
CA PRO A 48 -11.60 -0.13 5.14
C PRO A 48 -12.52 -0.46 3.99
N ASP A 49 -12.95 0.54 3.23
CA ASP A 49 -13.82 0.30 2.10
C ASP A 49 -13.03 -0.04 0.83
N GLY A 50 -11.72 -0.11 0.92
CA GLY A 50 -10.89 -0.47 -0.23
C GLY A 50 -10.37 0.68 -1.05
N THR A 51 -10.74 1.90 -0.71
CA THR A 51 -10.23 3.04 -1.48
C THR A 51 -8.79 3.34 -1.08
N THR A 52 -8.01 3.82 -2.04
CA THR A 52 -6.59 4.05 -1.83
C THR A 52 -6.34 5.31 -1.02
N ARG A 53 -5.50 5.22 0.00
CA ARG A 53 -5.05 6.39 0.74
C ARG A 53 -3.71 6.86 0.22
N THR A 54 -2.74 5.97 0.08
CA THR A 54 -1.44 6.32 -0.45
C THR A 54 -0.90 5.16 -1.28
N TYR A 55 0.01 5.48 -2.19
CA TYR A 55 0.64 4.46 -3.01
C TYR A 55 1.94 5.08 -3.53
N PHE A 56 3.09 4.60 -3.06
CA PHE A 56 4.36 5.19 -3.42
C PHE A 56 5.51 4.26 -3.06
N ALA A 57 6.71 4.61 -3.47
CA ALA A 57 7.90 3.82 -3.16
C ALA A 57 8.61 4.49 -1.98
N PRO A 58 8.54 3.92 -0.80
CA PRO A 58 9.09 4.59 0.38
C PRO A 58 10.62 4.59 0.38
N THR A 59 11.19 5.70 0.78
CA THR A 59 12.63 5.78 0.88
C THR A 59 13.18 4.80 1.90
N GLY A 60 12.47 4.61 2.98
CA GLY A 60 12.93 3.70 4.02
C GLY A 60 12.70 2.23 3.74
N GLY A 61 12.05 1.91 2.64
CA GLY A 61 11.87 0.52 2.27
C GLY A 61 11.14 -0.31 3.32
N GLN A 62 11.66 -1.47 3.57
CA GLN A 62 11.04 -2.38 4.53
C GLN A 62 10.89 -1.75 5.91
N ALA A 63 11.86 -0.96 6.31
CA ALA A 63 11.77 -0.33 7.63
C ALA A 63 10.59 0.63 7.71
N TYR A 64 10.28 1.29 6.62
CA TYR A 64 9.13 2.17 6.61
C TYR A 64 7.85 1.37 6.89
N PHE A 65 7.72 0.23 6.23
CA PHE A 65 6.54 -0.61 6.43
C PHE A 65 6.52 -1.16 7.86
N ASP A 66 7.68 -1.61 8.35
CA ASP A 66 7.75 -2.19 9.69
C ASP A 66 7.38 -1.18 10.75
N ASN A 67 7.66 0.09 10.50
CA ASN A 67 7.40 1.13 11.48
C ASN A 67 6.08 1.84 11.28
N GLN A 68 5.24 1.40 10.37
CA GLN A 68 3.96 2.00 10.23
C GLN A 68 3.22 1.78 11.52
N GLY A 69 2.71 2.85 12.00
CA GLY A 69 2.23 2.82 13.30
C GLY A 69 0.98 2.14 13.48
N TRP A 70 0.93 1.05 13.32
CA TRP A 70 -0.22 0.41 13.66
C TRP A 70 -0.03 -0.03 15.05
N ALA A 71 -1.09 -0.13 15.64
CA ALA A 71 -1.05 -0.34 16.97
C ALA A 71 -0.61 -1.63 17.20
N MET A 72 0.51 -1.72 17.54
CA MET A 72 0.94 -2.93 17.85
C MET A 72 0.55 -3.15 19.08
N PRO A 73 0.02 -4.04 19.29
CA PRO A 73 -0.48 -4.35 20.53
C PRO A 73 0.50 -4.58 21.42
#